data_d6f8f94d806bbde22662e696771c81b3
#
_entry.id   d6f8f94d806bbde22662e696771c81b3
#
_cell.length_a   1.000
_cell.length_b   1.000
_cell.length_c   1.000
_cell.angle_alpha   90.00
_cell.angle_beta   90.00
_cell.angle_gamma   90.00
#
_symmetry.space_group_name_H-M   'P 1'
#
loop_
_entity.id
_entity.type
_entity.pdbx_description
1 polymer ?
#
loop_
_entity_poly.entity_id
_entity_poly.type
_entity_poly.pdbx_seq_one_letter_code
_entity_poly.pdbx_strand_id
1 'polypeptide(L)'
;MIYDPYPDRVTVDDEEIMLDLRWDNVLRAIDILDMHEMTFSDRTDAACAFLLAYPDINTPTTAEGRIRLLNAIFELFPKGEKSERVIDFHQDASMIRSAFYRIGIDLLNSRIHFFQFLELLADLPKDTALMRTIDIRTRPLPKPNKDNREQIAELQRLKAKVAIKMSEDDQKRQFAQSLKNSSVLRG
;
A
#
# COMPACT_ATOMS: atom_id res chain seq x y z
N MET A 1 -5.88 -18.24 -14.47
CA MET A 1 -6.25 -18.02 -15.92
C MET A 1 -7.10 -16.76 -16.04
N ILE A 2 -7.37 -16.25 -17.25
CA ILE A 2 -8.17 -15.02 -17.45
C ILE A 2 -9.62 -15.14 -16.94
N TYR A 3 -10.10 -16.36 -16.69
CA TYR A 3 -11.45 -16.63 -16.21
C TYR A 3 -11.51 -16.94 -14.70
N ASP A 4 -10.38 -16.99 -14.02
CA ASP A 4 -10.38 -17.28 -12.59
C ASP A 4 -10.84 -16.02 -11.85
N PRO A 5 -11.86 -16.13 -10.96
CA PRO A 5 -12.31 -15.02 -10.16
C PRO A 5 -11.19 -14.60 -9.18
N TYR A 6 -11.22 -13.35 -8.76
CA TYR A 6 -10.37 -12.91 -7.65
C TYR A 6 -10.76 -13.67 -6.38
N PRO A 7 -9.79 -13.94 -5.47
CA PRO A 7 -10.07 -14.67 -4.25
C PRO A 7 -11.03 -13.86 -3.35
N ASP A 8 -12.09 -14.53 -2.90
CA ASP A 8 -13.13 -13.97 -2.05
C ASP A 8 -13.26 -14.73 -0.71
N ARG A 9 -12.36 -15.69 -0.45
CA ARG A 9 -12.38 -16.54 0.74
C ARG A 9 -11.02 -17.06 1.12
N VAL A 10 -10.88 -17.46 2.37
CA VAL A 10 -9.72 -18.18 2.91
C VAL A 10 -10.19 -19.31 3.81
N THR A 11 -9.32 -20.31 4.00
CA THR A 11 -9.54 -21.39 4.97
C THR A 11 -8.62 -21.18 6.16
N VAL A 12 -9.21 -21.11 7.36
CA VAL A 12 -8.48 -21.00 8.62
C VAL A 12 -9.06 -22.01 9.61
N ASP A 13 -8.20 -22.85 10.19
CA ASP A 13 -8.62 -23.89 11.16
C ASP A 13 -9.73 -24.81 10.60
N ASP A 14 -9.62 -25.22 9.32
CA ASP A 14 -10.59 -26.01 8.55
C ASP A 14 -11.93 -25.32 8.26
N GLU A 15 -12.09 -24.04 8.61
CA GLU A 15 -13.29 -23.26 8.35
C GLU A 15 -13.07 -22.31 7.14
N GLU A 16 -14.05 -22.27 6.23
CA GLU A 16 -14.04 -21.35 5.10
C GLU A 16 -14.65 -20.01 5.53
N ILE A 17 -13.88 -18.92 5.34
CA ILE A 17 -14.25 -17.56 5.75
C ILE A 17 -14.37 -16.69 4.50
N MET A 18 -15.53 -16.07 4.32
CA MET A 18 -15.82 -15.16 3.21
C MET A 18 -15.24 -13.77 3.44
N LEU A 19 -14.64 -13.20 2.40
CA LEU A 19 -13.92 -11.93 2.46
C LEU A 19 -14.62 -10.83 1.67
N ASP A 20 -14.53 -9.60 2.13
CA ASP A 20 -14.84 -8.38 1.37
C ASP A 20 -13.54 -7.64 1.03
N LEU A 21 -12.86 -8.10 -0.01
CA LEU A 21 -11.60 -7.53 -0.48
C LEU A 21 -11.83 -6.39 -1.49
N ARG A 22 -12.82 -5.53 -1.26
CA ARG A 22 -12.93 -4.27 -1.97
C ARG A 22 -11.69 -3.41 -1.70
N TRP A 23 -11.30 -2.64 -2.70
CA TRP A 23 -10.10 -1.81 -2.65
C TRP A 23 -10.06 -0.88 -1.42
N ASP A 24 -11.19 -0.24 -1.07
CA ASP A 24 -11.29 0.68 0.05
C ASP A 24 -11.22 -0.04 1.42
N ASN A 25 -11.80 -1.23 1.54
CA ASN A 25 -11.73 -2.04 2.75
C ASN A 25 -10.30 -2.51 3.03
N VAL A 26 -9.60 -2.98 1.99
CA VAL A 26 -8.20 -3.42 2.14
C VAL A 26 -7.29 -2.27 2.53
N LEU A 27 -7.40 -1.10 1.90
CA LEU A 27 -6.61 0.06 2.28
C LEU A 27 -6.89 0.53 3.70
N ARG A 28 -8.17 0.55 4.13
CA ARG A 28 -8.54 0.87 5.51
C ARG A 28 -7.98 -0.12 6.52
N ALA A 29 -8.01 -1.43 6.20
CA ALA A 29 -7.43 -2.44 7.07
C ALA A 29 -5.90 -2.26 7.22
N ILE A 30 -5.19 -1.93 6.12
CA ILE A 30 -3.76 -1.61 6.16
C ILE A 30 -3.50 -0.38 7.03
N ASP A 31 -4.27 0.71 6.84
CA ASP A 31 -4.13 1.92 7.64
C ASP A 31 -4.34 1.66 9.14
N ILE A 32 -5.36 0.86 9.49
CA ILE A 32 -5.63 0.49 10.88
C ILE A 32 -4.48 -0.32 11.49
N LEU A 33 -3.91 -1.25 10.74
CA LEU A 33 -2.77 -2.05 11.21
C LEU A 33 -1.52 -1.18 11.47
N ASP A 34 -1.41 -0.04 10.81
CA ASP A 34 -0.34 0.94 11.01
C ASP A 34 -0.63 1.96 12.13
N MET A 35 -1.85 1.98 12.72
CA MET A 35 -2.21 2.87 13.85
C MET A 35 -1.55 2.43 15.15
N HIS A 36 -0.48 3.11 15.57
CA HIS A 36 0.28 2.74 16.78
C HIS A 36 -0.37 3.18 18.08
N GLU A 37 -1.34 4.08 18.04
CA GLU A 37 -2.12 4.52 19.21
C GLU A 37 -3.07 3.44 19.74
N MET A 38 -3.44 2.48 18.88
CA MET A 38 -4.27 1.35 19.26
C MET A 38 -3.42 0.17 19.75
N THR A 39 -3.98 -0.65 20.63
CA THR A 39 -3.34 -1.93 21.01
C THR A 39 -3.24 -2.86 19.80
N PHE A 40 -2.31 -3.80 19.82
CA PHE A 40 -2.17 -4.78 18.73
C PHE A 40 -3.47 -5.58 18.53
N SER A 41 -4.15 -5.99 19.60
CA SER A 41 -5.42 -6.71 19.53
C SER A 41 -6.50 -5.86 18.85
N ASP A 42 -6.68 -4.61 19.29
CA ASP A 42 -7.74 -3.73 18.75
C ASP A 42 -7.51 -3.46 17.25
N ARG A 43 -6.25 -3.27 16.83
CA ARG A 43 -5.93 -3.09 15.40
C ARG A 43 -6.26 -4.33 14.59
N THR A 44 -5.92 -5.51 15.11
CA THR A 44 -6.20 -6.79 14.45
C THR A 44 -7.69 -7.01 14.31
N ASP A 45 -8.46 -6.73 15.37
CA ASP A 45 -9.92 -6.85 15.39
C ASP A 45 -10.57 -5.89 14.39
N ALA A 46 -10.17 -4.64 14.41
CA ALA A 46 -10.70 -3.64 13.50
C ALA A 46 -10.34 -3.91 12.04
N ALA A 47 -9.12 -4.36 11.75
CA ALA A 47 -8.71 -4.74 10.40
C ALA A 47 -9.52 -5.93 9.87
N CYS A 48 -9.72 -6.97 10.69
CA CYS A 48 -10.59 -8.10 10.34
C CYS A 48 -12.01 -7.66 10.02
N ALA A 49 -12.57 -6.73 10.78
CA ALA A 49 -13.94 -6.23 10.56
C ALA A 49 -14.12 -5.58 9.18
N PHE A 50 -13.07 -4.98 8.59
CA PHE A 50 -13.13 -4.43 7.22
C PHE A 50 -12.97 -5.49 6.15
N LEU A 51 -12.24 -6.57 6.42
CA LEU A 51 -11.90 -7.59 5.42
C LEU A 51 -12.91 -8.74 5.35
N LEU A 52 -13.84 -8.85 6.31
CA LEU A 52 -14.85 -9.91 6.35
C LEU A 52 -16.11 -9.45 5.62
N ALA A 53 -16.65 -10.33 4.76
CA ALA A 53 -17.91 -10.08 4.06
C ALA A 53 -19.09 -10.06 5.04
N TYR A 54 -19.04 -10.95 6.02
CA TYR A 54 -20.02 -11.07 7.10
C TYR A 54 -19.28 -11.39 8.40
N PRO A 55 -19.63 -10.78 9.55
CA PRO A 55 -19.21 -11.28 10.85
C PRO A 55 -19.90 -12.63 11.06
N ASP A 56 -19.26 -13.69 10.59
CA ASP A 56 -19.81 -15.05 10.59
C ASP A 56 -19.46 -15.78 11.88
N ILE A 57 -20.25 -16.84 12.15
CA ILE A 57 -20.04 -17.77 13.26
C ILE A 57 -18.65 -18.42 13.22
N ASN A 58 -18.07 -18.53 12.02
CA ASN A 58 -16.75 -19.09 11.77
C ASN A 58 -15.61 -18.07 11.94
N THR A 59 -15.92 -16.80 12.21
CA THR A 59 -14.89 -15.78 12.43
C THR A 59 -14.13 -16.07 13.72
N PRO A 60 -12.78 -16.19 13.69
CA PRO A 60 -12.01 -16.45 14.89
C PRO A 60 -12.24 -15.38 15.97
N THR A 61 -12.60 -15.82 17.17
CA THR A 61 -12.88 -14.92 18.30
C THR A 61 -11.64 -14.63 19.14
N THR A 62 -10.59 -15.45 19.03
CA THR A 62 -9.33 -15.26 19.76
C THR A 62 -8.37 -14.37 18.99
N ALA A 63 -7.50 -13.65 19.72
CA ALA A 63 -6.45 -12.81 19.09
C ALA A 63 -5.54 -13.63 18.17
N GLU A 64 -5.15 -14.84 18.60
CA GLU A 64 -4.30 -15.74 17.79
C GLU A 64 -5.01 -16.21 16.50
N GLY A 65 -6.31 -16.54 16.60
CA GLY A 65 -7.12 -16.90 15.44
C GLY A 65 -7.23 -15.77 14.43
N ARG A 66 -7.41 -14.54 14.90
CA ARG A 66 -7.46 -13.34 14.03
C ARG A 66 -6.13 -13.03 13.37
N ILE A 67 -5.01 -13.26 14.06
CA ILE A 67 -3.67 -13.16 13.46
C ILE A 67 -3.51 -14.21 12.34
N ARG A 68 -3.94 -15.47 12.57
CA ARG A 68 -3.92 -16.49 11.52
C ARG A 68 -4.78 -16.11 10.32
N LEU A 69 -5.97 -15.55 10.57
CA LEU A 69 -6.87 -15.06 9.53
C LEU A 69 -6.19 -13.94 8.70
N LEU A 70 -5.64 -12.91 9.35
CA LEU A 70 -4.93 -11.84 8.63
C LEU A 70 -3.74 -12.36 7.83
N ASN A 71 -2.96 -13.30 8.39
CA ASN A 71 -1.86 -13.92 7.67
C ASN A 71 -2.36 -14.67 6.42
N ALA A 72 -3.43 -15.48 6.55
CA ALA A 72 -4.03 -16.18 5.42
C ALA A 72 -4.56 -15.20 4.34
N ILE A 73 -5.17 -14.09 4.74
CA ILE A 73 -5.61 -13.04 3.80
C ILE A 73 -4.41 -12.40 3.09
N PHE A 74 -3.35 -12.03 3.84
CA PHE A 74 -2.17 -11.40 3.24
C PHE A 74 -1.34 -12.38 2.38
N GLU A 75 -1.46 -13.67 2.58
CA GLU A 75 -0.86 -14.67 1.67
C GLU A 75 -1.51 -14.71 0.28
N LEU A 76 -2.76 -14.24 0.15
CA LEU A 76 -3.42 -14.08 -1.15
C LEU A 76 -2.77 -12.98 -1.99
N PHE A 77 -2.15 -11.98 -1.35
CA PHE A 77 -1.60 -10.84 -2.06
C PHE A 77 -0.32 -11.20 -2.80
N PRO A 78 -0.11 -10.60 -4.00
CA PRO A 78 1.11 -10.81 -4.76
C PRO A 78 2.34 -10.47 -3.91
N LYS A 79 3.24 -11.44 -3.76
CA LYS A 79 4.53 -11.18 -3.10
C LYS A 79 5.39 -10.39 -4.07
N GLY A 80 5.37 -9.07 -3.96
CA GLY A 80 6.23 -8.18 -4.73
C GLY A 80 7.69 -8.27 -4.29
N GLU A 81 8.62 -8.03 -5.21
CA GLU A 81 10.01 -7.75 -4.85
C GLU A 81 10.05 -6.46 -4.00
N LYS A 82 11.01 -6.40 -3.05
CA LYS A 82 11.24 -5.18 -2.27
C LYS A 82 11.68 -4.06 -3.22
N SER A 83 10.74 -3.24 -3.63
CA SER A 83 10.98 -2.03 -4.42
C SER A 83 10.78 -0.78 -3.56
N GLU A 84 11.41 0.32 -3.96
CA GLU A 84 11.13 1.61 -3.33
C GLU A 84 9.64 1.95 -3.45
N ARG A 85 9.06 2.49 -2.38
CA ARG A 85 7.69 2.99 -2.37
C ARG A 85 7.58 4.18 -3.33
N VAL A 86 6.86 3.99 -4.42
CA VAL A 86 6.69 5.02 -5.47
C VAL A 86 5.33 5.70 -5.43
N ILE A 87 4.37 5.13 -4.71
CA ILE A 87 3.01 5.64 -4.50
C ILE A 87 2.73 5.69 -3.00
N ASP A 88 2.06 6.75 -2.58
CA ASP A 88 1.48 6.90 -1.26
C ASP A 88 -0.03 7.10 -1.39
N PHE A 89 -0.83 6.16 -0.89
CA PHE A 89 -2.29 6.18 -1.07
C PHE A 89 -2.97 7.38 -0.40
N HIS A 90 -2.36 7.99 0.62
CA HIS A 90 -2.86 9.20 1.27
C HIS A 90 -2.41 10.45 0.53
N GLN A 91 -1.10 10.62 0.33
CA GLN A 91 -0.53 11.80 -0.32
C GLN A 91 -0.99 11.94 -1.78
N ASP A 92 -1.09 10.81 -2.50
CA ASP A 92 -1.44 10.76 -3.91
C ASP A 92 -2.94 10.53 -4.16
N ALA A 93 -3.78 10.46 -3.11
CA ALA A 93 -5.19 10.10 -3.19
C ALA A 93 -5.98 10.87 -4.25
N SER A 94 -5.77 12.19 -4.37
CA SER A 94 -6.46 13.02 -5.36
C SER A 94 -6.04 12.69 -6.79
N MET A 95 -4.75 12.40 -7.01
CA MET A 95 -4.23 12.01 -8.32
C MET A 95 -4.70 10.61 -8.72
N ILE A 96 -4.76 9.68 -7.76
CA ILE A 96 -5.32 8.34 -7.97
C ILE A 96 -6.78 8.44 -8.39
N ARG A 97 -7.62 9.12 -7.62
CA ARG A 97 -9.04 9.30 -7.96
C ARG A 97 -9.24 9.94 -9.32
N SER A 98 -8.50 11.01 -9.62
CA SER A 98 -8.57 11.70 -10.91
C SER A 98 -8.15 10.80 -12.07
N ALA A 99 -7.12 9.96 -11.89
CA ALA A 99 -6.65 9.05 -12.92
C ALA A 99 -7.68 7.93 -13.20
N PHE A 100 -8.32 7.38 -12.18
CA PHE A 100 -9.40 6.40 -12.33
C PHE A 100 -10.64 7.01 -12.96
N TYR A 101 -11.03 8.22 -12.54
CA TYR A 101 -12.14 8.94 -13.15
C TYR A 101 -11.94 9.16 -14.65
N ARG A 102 -10.70 9.42 -15.08
CA ARG A 102 -10.35 9.59 -16.49
C ARG A 102 -10.57 8.32 -17.33
N ILE A 103 -10.44 7.15 -16.74
CA ILE A 103 -10.75 5.86 -17.39
C ILE A 103 -12.20 5.41 -17.17
N GLY A 104 -13.07 6.30 -16.68
CA GLY A 104 -14.49 6.06 -16.49
C GLY A 104 -14.87 5.38 -15.18
N ILE A 105 -13.95 5.28 -14.23
CA ILE A 105 -14.18 4.63 -12.93
C ILE A 105 -14.25 5.69 -11.82
N ASP A 106 -15.42 5.85 -11.21
CA ASP A 106 -15.57 6.62 -9.98
C ASP A 106 -15.24 5.73 -8.77
N LEU A 107 -14.02 5.83 -8.27
CA LEU A 107 -13.55 5.02 -7.14
C LEU A 107 -14.43 5.16 -5.89
N LEU A 108 -14.97 6.35 -5.61
CA LEU A 108 -15.77 6.57 -4.40
C LEU A 108 -17.09 5.80 -4.43
N ASN A 109 -17.62 5.53 -5.62
CA ASN A 109 -18.88 4.81 -5.83
C ASN A 109 -18.66 3.40 -6.39
N SER A 110 -17.41 2.97 -6.61
CA SER A 110 -17.08 1.65 -7.15
C SER A 110 -16.89 0.62 -6.03
N ARG A 111 -17.19 -0.64 -6.37
CA ARG A 111 -16.98 -1.81 -5.50
C ARG A 111 -15.96 -2.77 -6.12
N ILE A 112 -14.95 -2.24 -6.80
CA ILE A 112 -13.96 -3.10 -7.46
C ILE A 112 -13.12 -3.84 -6.42
N HIS A 113 -12.78 -5.08 -6.77
CA HIS A 113 -11.89 -5.89 -5.95
C HIS A 113 -10.49 -5.29 -5.86
N PHE A 114 -9.77 -5.48 -4.76
CA PHE A 114 -8.45 -4.86 -4.55
C PHE A 114 -7.42 -5.28 -5.61
N PHE A 115 -7.43 -6.52 -6.07
CA PHE A 115 -6.52 -6.94 -7.14
C PHE A 115 -6.85 -6.28 -8.48
N GLN A 116 -8.13 -6.15 -8.81
CA GLN A 116 -8.55 -5.38 -9.98
C GLN A 116 -8.14 -3.91 -9.86
N PHE A 117 -8.25 -3.33 -8.65
CA PHE A 117 -7.76 -1.97 -8.41
C PHE A 117 -6.26 -1.86 -8.67
N LEU A 118 -5.44 -2.83 -8.22
CA LEU A 118 -3.99 -2.83 -8.47
C LEU A 118 -3.66 -3.00 -9.96
N GLU A 119 -4.36 -3.86 -10.68
CA GLU A 119 -4.19 -4.05 -12.13
C GLU A 119 -4.50 -2.76 -12.90
N LEU A 120 -5.63 -2.13 -12.59
CA LEU A 120 -6.02 -0.85 -13.19
C LEU A 120 -5.06 0.28 -12.83
N LEU A 121 -4.56 0.30 -11.60
CA LEU A 121 -3.56 1.28 -11.14
C LEU A 121 -2.25 1.16 -11.93
N ALA A 122 -1.82 -0.08 -12.23
CA ALA A 122 -0.62 -0.36 -13.00
C ALA A 122 -0.76 0.01 -14.49
N ASP A 123 -1.99 -0.05 -15.03
CA ASP A 123 -2.29 0.22 -16.45
C ASP A 123 -2.83 1.65 -16.70
N LEU A 124 -2.72 2.54 -15.72
CA LEU A 124 -3.18 3.92 -15.89
C LEU A 124 -2.43 4.64 -17.04
N PRO A 125 -3.13 5.51 -17.82
CA PRO A 125 -2.52 6.27 -18.90
C PRO A 125 -1.33 7.11 -18.41
N LYS A 126 -0.21 7.04 -19.14
CA LYS A 126 1.06 7.72 -18.79
C LYS A 126 0.95 9.24 -18.67
N ASP A 127 -0.03 9.84 -19.31
CA ASP A 127 -0.29 11.28 -19.29
C ASP A 127 -1.17 11.74 -18.10
N THR A 128 -1.45 10.84 -17.12
CA THR A 128 -2.10 11.23 -15.84
C THR A 128 -1.11 11.95 -14.91
N ALA A 129 -1.66 12.76 -13.98
CA ALA A 129 -0.83 13.44 -12.99
C ALA A 129 -0.08 12.45 -12.10
N LEU A 130 -0.73 11.33 -11.72
CA LEU A 130 -0.13 10.25 -10.93
C LEU A 130 1.09 9.66 -11.65
N MET A 131 0.92 9.24 -12.91
CA MET A 131 1.99 8.58 -13.66
C MET A 131 3.17 9.52 -13.93
N ARG A 132 2.92 10.81 -14.18
CA ARG A 132 3.99 11.83 -14.26
C ARG A 132 4.73 11.99 -12.93
N THR A 133 4.01 11.95 -11.81
CA THR A 133 4.62 12.02 -10.47
C THR A 133 5.49 10.81 -10.20
N ILE A 134 5.03 9.60 -10.53
CA ILE A 134 5.80 8.36 -10.42
C ILE A 134 7.05 8.43 -11.29
N ASP A 135 6.93 8.87 -12.55
CA ASP A 135 8.09 9.03 -13.45
C ASP A 135 9.15 9.97 -12.86
N ILE A 136 8.76 11.11 -12.29
CA ILE A 136 9.70 12.02 -11.63
C ILE A 136 10.37 11.33 -10.42
N ARG A 137 9.59 10.62 -9.58
CA ARG A 137 10.12 9.92 -8.39
C ARG A 137 11.14 8.86 -8.77
N THR A 138 10.86 8.07 -9.81
CA THR A 138 11.67 6.91 -10.20
C THR A 138 12.81 7.26 -11.16
N ARG A 139 12.73 8.40 -11.86
CA ARG A 139 13.74 8.80 -12.86
C ARG A 139 15.13 8.89 -12.23
N PRO A 140 16.14 8.16 -12.74
CA PRO A 140 17.50 8.24 -12.23
C PRO A 140 18.12 9.61 -12.48
N LEU A 141 18.96 10.08 -11.54
CA LEU A 141 19.77 11.28 -11.77
C LEU A 141 20.87 10.96 -12.78
N PRO A 142 21.05 11.79 -13.82
CA PRO A 142 22.15 11.61 -14.78
C PRO A 142 23.51 11.73 -14.08
N LYS A 143 24.53 11.05 -14.62
CA LYS A 143 25.89 11.24 -14.13
C LYS A 143 26.32 12.70 -14.39
N PRO A 144 26.89 13.40 -13.37
CA PRO A 144 27.29 14.81 -13.51
C PRO A 144 28.35 14.99 -14.60
N ASN A 145 28.15 15.99 -15.46
CA ASN A 145 29.14 16.48 -16.42
C ASN A 145 29.07 18.02 -16.50
N LYS A 146 29.91 18.63 -17.31
CA LYS A 146 29.98 20.10 -17.38
C LYS A 146 28.70 20.74 -17.94
N ASP A 147 27.96 20.01 -18.79
CA ASP A 147 26.86 20.55 -19.59
C ASP A 147 25.48 20.25 -18.96
N ASN A 148 25.39 19.36 -17.97
CA ASN A 148 24.09 18.90 -17.41
C ASN A 148 23.83 19.30 -15.97
N ARG A 149 24.65 20.17 -15.36
CA ARG A 149 24.50 20.58 -13.96
C ARG A 149 23.15 21.21 -13.67
N GLU A 150 22.68 22.07 -14.56
CA GLU A 150 21.39 22.74 -14.43
C GLU A 150 20.22 21.74 -14.55
N GLN A 151 20.28 20.80 -15.48
CA GLN A 151 19.29 19.73 -15.63
C GLN A 151 19.23 18.83 -14.39
N ILE A 152 20.39 18.50 -13.80
CA ILE A 152 20.45 17.72 -12.56
C ILE A 152 19.79 18.50 -11.40
N ALA A 153 20.14 19.77 -11.24
CA ALA A 153 19.56 20.62 -10.19
C ALA A 153 18.05 20.75 -10.33
N GLU A 154 17.55 20.94 -11.55
CA GLU A 154 16.11 21.00 -11.81
C GLU A 154 15.41 19.66 -11.49
N LEU A 155 15.97 18.53 -11.91
CA LEU A 155 15.42 17.21 -11.59
C LEU A 155 15.42 16.95 -10.09
N GLN A 156 16.47 17.33 -9.37
CA GLN A 156 16.52 17.22 -7.91
C GLN A 156 15.44 18.06 -7.25
N ARG A 157 15.21 19.29 -7.74
CA ARG A 157 14.13 20.17 -7.26
C ARG A 157 12.75 19.55 -7.49
N LEU A 158 12.52 18.99 -8.69
CA LEU A 158 11.27 18.30 -9.01
C LEU A 158 11.06 17.08 -8.12
N LYS A 159 12.08 16.25 -7.92
CA LYS A 159 12.02 15.10 -7.01
C LYS A 159 11.69 15.52 -5.58
N ALA A 160 12.33 16.55 -5.06
CA ALA A 160 12.06 17.08 -3.73
C ALA A 160 10.61 17.55 -3.57
N LYS A 161 10.03 18.16 -4.64
CA LYS A 161 8.64 18.65 -4.64
C LYS A 161 7.62 17.52 -4.58
N VAL A 162 7.89 16.39 -5.22
CA VAL A 162 6.97 15.25 -5.31
C VAL A 162 7.35 14.07 -4.40
N ALA A 163 8.38 14.21 -3.58
CA ALA A 163 8.81 13.16 -2.67
C ALA A 163 7.68 12.69 -1.76
N ILE A 164 7.62 11.38 -1.51
CA ILE A 164 6.74 10.83 -0.50
C ILE A 164 7.24 11.31 0.86
N LYS A 165 6.38 12.03 1.57
CA LYS A 165 6.69 12.51 2.91
C LYS A 165 6.59 11.33 3.87
N MET A 166 7.64 11.09 4.61
CA MET A 166 7.60 10.10 5.68
C MET A 166 6.74 10.62 6.82
N SER A 167 5.94 9.74 7.43
CA SER A 167 5.26 10.05 8.68
C SER A 167 6.29 10.33 9.79
N GLU A 168 5.91 11.06 10.84
CA GLU A 168 6.81 11.30 11.97
C GLU A 168 7.27 9.98 12.62
N ASP A 169 6.40 8.97 12.63
CA ASP A 169 6.71 7.66 13.18
C ASP A 169 7.68 6.88 12.30
N ASP A 170 7.56 6.95 10.99
CA ASP A 170 8.53 6.36 10.07
C ASP A 170 9.89 7.05 10.21
N GLN A 171 9.92 8.37 10.39
CA GLN A 171 11.16 9.13 10.65
C GLN A 171 11.81 8.68 11.94
N LYS A 172 11.04 8.51 13.03
CA LYS A 172 11.53 8.01 14.32
C LYS A 172 12.07 6.59 14.21
N ARG A 173 11.38 5.71 13.47
CA ARG A 173 11.83 4.33 13.22
C ARG A 173 13.12 4.28 12.42
N GLN A 174 13.24 5.03 11.33
CA GLN A 174 14.48 5.11 10.56
C GLN A 174 15.62 5.63 11.41
N PHE A 175 15.37 6.66 12.22
CA PHE A 175 16.37 7.19 13.13
C PHE A 175 16.81 6.14 14.17
N ALA A 176 15.87 5.44 14.80
CA ALA A 176 16.17 4.37 15.74
C ALA A 176 16.95 3.21 15.09
N GLN A 177 16.63 2.88 13.84
CA GLN A 177 17.31 1.82 13.08
C GLN A 177 18.73 2.26 12.67
N SER A 178 18.92 3.52 12.30
CA SER A 178 20.25 4.08 12.01
C SER A 178 21.16 4.08 13.22
N LEU A 179 20.62 4.37 14.42
CA LEU A 179 21.37 4.30 15.68
C LEU A 179 21.79 2.86 16.02
N LYS A 180 20.91 1.87 15.82
CA LYS A 180 21.24 0.45 16.01
C LYS A 180 22.37 0.00 15.08
N ASN A 181 22.29 0.38 13.80
CA ASN A 181 23.32 0.05 12.82
C ASN A 181 24.66 0.74 13.10
N SER A 182 24.64 1.93 13.67
CA SER A 182 25.85 2.68 14.06
C SER A 182 26.53 2.08 15.31
N SER A 183 25.76 1.46 16.19
CA SER A 183 26.30 0.79 17.39
C SER A 183 26.94 -0.56 17.08
N VAL A 184 26.49 -1.25 16.02
CA VAL A 184 27.06 -2.55 15.56
C VAL A 184 28.42 -2.37 14.87
N LEU A 185 28.73 -1.17 14.34
CA LEU A 185 30.01 -0.85 13.68
C LEU A 185 31.12 -0.40 14.66
N ARG A 186 30.85 -0.36 15.97
CA ARG A 186 31.80 0.08 17.03
C ARG A 186 32.15 -1.06 18.03
N GLY A 187 31.79 -2.31 17.71
CA GLY A 187 32.13 -3.48 18.49
C GLY A 187 33.19 -4.35 17.83
#